data_1d5981e9eef3885f0ddfa966a0b9ad90
#
_entry.id   1d5981e9eef3885f0ddfa966a0b9ad90
#
_cell.length_a   1.000
_cell.length_b   1.000
_cell.length_c   1.000
_cell.angle_alpha   90.00
_cell.angle_beta   90.00
_cell.angle_gamma   90.00
#
_symmetry.space_group_name_H-M   'P 1'
#
loop_
_entity.id
_entity.type
_entity.pdbx_description
1 polymer ?
#
loop_
_entity_poly.entity_id
_entity_poly.type
_entity_poly.pdbx_seq_one_letter_code
_entity_poly.pdbx_strand_id
1 'polypeptide(L)'
;EMNPRVSRSSALASKATGFPIAKVAAKLAVGYTLDELANDITQVTPASFEPTIDYVVVKIPRFTFEKFPGTPATLTTSMKSVGETMAIGRSFAEAMQKGLRGLEVGFSGLDEVPAPGDGSAQAFHAALATPTPNRILMAAQAMRAGMSVEAIHEACKFDPWFLREIEKLVREEARIRSNGLPQDATALRRIKAMGFADKRLADIIGSSEAEVAALRSKLGVTPVYKRIDTCAAEFASETPYMYSTYEGGFGTPICESRPTARQKIIILGGGPNRIGQGIEFDYCCVHAAYALKEAGFETIMVNCNPETVSTDYDTSDRLYFEPLTAEDVISLIRKEQESGELLGCIVQYGGQTPLKLSQALHKAGIPILGTSAEAIDIAEDRERFQGLLQKLGLRQPPNATARTEPEALEKAAALGYPLVVRPSYVLGGRAMEIVHEQRDLERYMREAVKVSNDSPVLLDRFLNDAIECDVDCLRDPEGKTFIGGVMEHIEQAGVHSGDSACSLPPYSLSAATVDELKRQSAAMAGALNVVGLMNVQFAIQHVD
;
A
#
# COMPACT_ATOMS: atom_id res chain seq x y z
N GLU A 1 2.37 22.93 -23.60
CA GLU A 1 2.53 21.55 -24.06
C GLU A 1 1.17 20.92 -24.30
N MET A 2 1.01 20.19 -25.39
CA MET A 2 -0.23 19.49 -25.73
C MET A 2 0.12 18.02 -26.09
N ASN A 3 -0.64 17.09 -25.53
CA ASN A 3 -0.50 15.67 -25.83
C ASN A 3 -1.71 15.20 -26.66
N PRO A 4 -1.57 14.87 -27.95
CA PRO A 4 -2.68 14.37 -28.77
C PRO A 4 -2.95 12.85 -28.52
N ARG A 5 -2.86 12.44 -27.29
CA ARG A 5 -2.99 11.06 -26.82
C ARG A 5 -3.45 11.05 -25.37
N VAL A 6 -3.87 9.89 -24.88
CA VAL A 6 -4.09 9.67 -23.45
C VAL A 6 -2.80 9.93 -22.66
N SER A 7 -2.92 10.58 -21.52
CA SER A 7 -1.83 10.87 -20.58
C SER A 7 -2.15 10.32 -19.20
N ARG A 8 -1.18 10.35 -18.28
CA ARG A 8 -1.42 10.02 -16.87
C ARG A 8 -2.51 10.89 -16.24
N SER A 9 -2.56 12.16 -16.63
CA SER A 9 -3.61 13.07 -16.16
C SER A 9 -5.01 12.66 -16.63
N SER A 10 -5.14 12.01 -17.79
CA SER A 10 -6.43 11.48 -18.26
C SER A 10 -6.94 10.36 -17.37
N ALA A 11 -6.05 9.43 -16.95
CA ALA A 11 -6.40 8.37 -16.02
C ALA A 11 -6.79 8.95 -14.64
N LEU A 12 -5.97 9.88 -14.11
CA LEU A 12 -6.27 10.57 -12.86
C LEU A 12 -7.60 11.30 -12.90
N ALA A 13 -7.88 12.06 -13.98
CA ALA A 13 -9.14 12.79 -14.13
C ALA A 13 -10.34 11.84 -14.18
N SER A 14 -10.21 10.69 -14.88
CA SER A 14 -11.27 9.67 -14.91
C SER A 14 -11.57 9.12 -13.52
N LYS A 15 -10.55 8.83 -12.70
CA LYS A 15 -10.74 8.35 -11.33
C LYS A 15 -11.26 9.45 -10.40
N ALA A 16 -10.75 10.67 -10.56
CA ALA A 16 -11.15 11.82 -9.74
C ALA A 16 -12.61 12.21 -9.93
N THR A 17 -13.15 12.04 -11.13
CA THR A 17 -14.55 12.40 -11.47
C THR A 17 -15.47 11.20 -11.62
N GLY A 18 -14.92 9.98 -11.71
CA GLY A 18 -15.68 8.80 -12.12
C GLY A 18 -16.04 8.78 -13.60
N PHE A 19 -15.75 9.84 -14.37
CA PHE A 19 -16.11 9.94 -15.77
C PHE A 19 -15.14 9.13 -16.67
N PRO A 20 -15.63 8.18 -17.49
CA PRO A 20 -14.80 7.24 -18.23
C PRO A 20 -14.24 7.86 -19.52
N ILE A 21 -13.23 8.73 -19.42
CA ILE A 21 -12.68 9.49 -20.55
C ILE A 21 -12.26 8.59 -21.71
N ALA A 22 -11.56 7.49 -21.46
CA ALA A 22 -11.07 6.60 -22.50
C ALA A 22 -12.22 5.85 -23.23
N LYS A 23 -13.24 5.42 -22.49
CA LYS A 23 -14.44 4.77 -23.03
C LYS A 23 -15.22 5.71 -23.95
N VAL A 24 -15.42 6.95 -23.51
CA VAL A 24 -16.07 7.99 -24.33
C VAL A 24 -15.22 8.30 -25.56
N ALA A 25 -13.90 8.53 -25.40
CA ALA A 25 -12.99 8.82 -26.50
C ALA A 25 -12.99 7.71 -27.57
N ALA A 26 -13.06 6.44 -27.17
CA ALA A 26 -13.15 5.33 -28.12
C ALA A 26 -14.45 5.36 -28.97
N LYS A 27 -15.58 5.71 -28.35
CA LYS A 27 -16.86 5.89 -29.08
C LYS A 27 -16.81 7.09 -30.04
N LEU A 28 -16.22 8.21 -29.62
CA LEU A 28 -16.02 9.37 -30.50
C LEU A 28 -15.14 9.01 -31.70
N ALA A 29 -14.12 8.17 -31.51
CA ALA A 29 -13.23 7.75 -32.58
C ALA A 29 -13.92 6.93 -33.69
N VAL A 30 -15.07 6.30 -33.40
CA VAL A 30 -15.88 5.56 -34.38
C VAL A 30 -17.10 6.37 -34.85
N GLY A 31 -17.16 7.67 -34.55
CA GLY A 31 -18.10 8.61 -35.14
C GLY A 31 -19.30 9.04 -34.31
N TYR A 32 -19.40 8.59 -33.03
CA TYR A 32 -20.41 9.14 -32.12
C TYR A 32 -20.07 10.59 -31.76
N THR A 33 -21.07 11.37 -31.42
CA THR A 33 -20.92 12.72 -30.86
C THR A 33 -21.16 12.71 -29.35
N LEU A 34 -20.71 13.73 -28.65
CA LEU A 34 -20.90 13.85 -27.21
C LEU A 34 -22.39 13.94 -26.80
N ASP A 35 -23.23 14.47 -27.70
CA ASP A 35 -24.67 14.61 -27.46
C ASP A 35 -25.43 13.27 -27.62
N GLU A 36 -24.88 12.35 -28.42
CA GLU A 36 -25.44 11.01 -28.63
C GLU A 36 -25.07 10.04 -27.49
N LEU A 37 -24.07 10.38 -26.69
CA LEU A 37 -23.60 9.54 -25.60
C LEU A 37 -24.20 10.00 -24.28
N ALA A 38 -24.77 9.07 -23.51
CA ALA A 38 -25.19 9.34 -22.14
C ALA A 38 -23.97 9.44 -21.20
N ASN A 39 -24.07 10.27 -20.18
CA ASN A 39 -23.12 10.29 -19.07
C ASN A 39 -23.34 9.04 -18.22
N ASP A 40 -22.31 8.21 -18.07
CA ASP A 40 -22.39 6.93 -17.35
C ASP A 40 -22.71 7.09 -15.85
N ILE A 41 -22.49 8.27 -15.28
CA ILE A 41 -22.70 8.55 -13.85
C ILE A 41 -24.11 9.00 -13.57
N THR A 42 -24.57 10.03 -14.27
CA THR A 42 -25.91 10.60 -14.09
C THR A 42 -26.99 9.80 -14.83
N GLN A 43 -26.63 9.16 -15.95
CA GLN A 43 -27.48 8.43 -16.89
C GLN A 43 -28.62 9.28 -17.53
N VAL A 44 -28.81 10.49 -17.06
CA VAL A 44 -29.86 11.42 -17.51
C VAL A 44 -29.31 12.66 -18.21
N THR A 45 -28.01 12.90 -18.16
CA THR A 45 -27.33 13.97 -18.89
C THR A 45 -26.49 13.42 -20.03
N PRO A 46 -26.20 14.23 -21.09
CA PRO A 46 -25.29 13.79 -22.15
C PRO A 46 -23.84 13.77 -21.65
N ALA A 47 -22.96 13.08 -22.37
CA ALA A 47 -21.53 13.02 -22.06
C ALA A 47 -20.83 14.39 -22.16
N SER A 48 -21.45 15.38 -22.84
CA SER A 48 -21.01 16.78 -22.86
C SER A 48 -21.28 17.56 -21.57
N PHE A 49 -21.98 16.97 -20.59
CA PHE A 49 -22.24 17.59 -19.31
C PHE A 49 -20.92 17.82 -18.56
N GLU A 50 -20.58 19.07 -18.28
CA GLU A 50 -19.31 19.44 -17.66
C GLU A 50 -19.31 19.06 -16.18
N PRO A 51 -18.27 18.37 -15.67
CA PRO A 51 -18.22 17.94 -14.28
C PRO A 51 -18.25 19.09 -13.30
N THR A 52 -19.13 19.02 -12.31
CA THR A 52 -19.16 19.90 -11.13
C THR A 52 -19.00 19.01 -9.89
N ILE A 53 -17.92 19.22 -9.13
CA ILE A 53 -17.60 18.37 -7.97
C ILE A 53 -17.67 19.16 -6.66
N ASP A 54 -18.14 18.52 -5.60
CA ASP A 54 -18.27 19.07 -4.26
C ASP A 54 -17.31 18.43 -3.24
N TYR A 55 -16.28 17.75 -3.74
CA TYR A 55 -15.18 17.14 -2.97
C TYR A 55 -13.82 17.61 -3.49
N VAL A 56 -12.76 17.28 -2.77
CA VAL A 56 -11.39 17.63 -3.13
C VAL A 56 -10.61 16.34 -3.40
N VAL A 57 -9.88 16.32 -4.50
CA VAL A 57 -8.98 15.22 -4.86
C VAL A 57 -7.54 15.69 -4.75
N VAL A 58 -6.72 14.95 -4.01
CA VAL A 58 -5.28 15.18 -3.88
C VAL A 58 -4.53 13.96 -4.38
N LYS A 59 -3.56 14.19 -5.25
CA LYS A 59 -2.64 13.17 -5.74
C LYS A 59 -1.25 13.44 -5.17
N ILE A 60 -0.61 12.39 -4.60
CA ILE A 60 0.74 12.47 -4.07
C ILE A 60 1.61 11.43 -4.77
N PRO A 61 2.74 11.84 -5.40
CA PRO A 61 3.64 10.91 -6.07
C PRO A 61 4.43 10.08 -5.05
N ARG A 62 4.68 8.82 -5.41
CA ARG A 62 5.53 7.92 -4.66
C ARG A 62 6.90 7.81 -5.30
N PHE A 63 7.94 7.82 -4.47
CA PHE A 63 9.33 7.65 -4.86
C PHE A 63 9.93 6.45 -4.12
N THR A 64 11.01 5.89 -4.67
CA THR A 64 11.73 4.73 -4.11
C THR A 64 13.24 4.96 -4.14
N PHE A 65 13.70 6.18 -3.81
CA PHE A 65 15.13 6.50 -3.78
C PHE A 65 15.90 5.60 -2.82
N GLU A 66 15.25 5.10 -1.78
CA GLU A 66 15.82 4.15 -0.84
C GLU A 66 16.28 2.82 -1.46
N LYS A 67 15.81 2.52 -2.67
CA LYS A 67 16.22 1.34 -3.44
C LYS A 67 17.49 1.59 -4.28
N PHE A 68 17.88 2.84 -4.47
CA PHE A 68 18.99 3.24 -5.33
C PHE A 68 20.01 4.08 -4.54
N PRO A 69 20.87 3.44 -3.71
CA PRO A 69 21.90 4.14 -2.95
C PRO A 69 22.79 4.99 -3.87
N GLY A 70 23.10 6.21 -3.44
CA GLY A 70 23.91 7.15 -4.23
C GLY A 70 23.14 7.96 -5.27
N THR A 71 21.87 7.65 -5.55
CA THR A 71 21.06 8.44 -6.46
C THR A 71 20.57 9.73 -5.78
N PRO A 72 20.79 10.92 -6.37
CA PRO A 72 20.31 12.17 -5.80
C PRO A 72 18.78 12.21 -5.72
N ALA A 73 18.23 12.46 -4.54
CA ALA A 73 16.80 12.61 -4.33
C ALA A 73 16.25 13.96 -4.82
N THR A 74 17.06 14.82 -5.43
CA THR A 74 16.62 16.10 -5.99
C THR A 74 15.71 15.88 -7.18
N LEU A 75 14.52 16.46 -7.13
CA LEU A 75 13.55 16.43 -8.21
C LEU A 75 13.92 17.46 -9.29
N THR A 76 13.78 17.06 -10.55
CA THR A 76 14.12 17.87 -11.72
C THR A 76 12.99 17.77 -12.76
N THR A 77 13.25 18.19 -13.99
CA THR A 77 12.35 18.01 -15.15
C THR A 77 12.21 16.54 -15.58
N SER A 78 13.18 15.68 -15.21
CA SER A 78 13.08 14.23 -15.43
C SER A 78 12.20 13.57 -14.38
N MET A 79 11.25 12.72 -14.81
CA MET A 79 10.40 11.98 -13.91
C MET A 79 11.17 10.95 -13.09
N LYS A 80 10.96 10.96 -11.77
CA LYS A 80 11.61 10.06 -10.82
C LYS A 80 10.60 9.29 -9.94
N SER A 81 9.32 9.64 -10.00
CA SER A 81 8.27 8.90 -9.30
C SER A 81 8.02 7.55 -9.98
N VAL A 82 7.70 6.54 -9.18
CA VAL A 82 7.41 5.17 -9.64
C VAL A 82 5.93 4.84 -9.57
N GLY A 83 5.16 5.62 -8.82
CA GLY A 83 3.72 5.46 -8.65
C GLY A 83 3.13 6.68 -7.97
N GLU A 84 1.86 6.60 -7.66
CA GLU A 84 1.14 7.67 -6.98
C GLU A 84 -0.04 7.12 -6.17
N THR A 85 -0.44 7.87 -5.17
CA THR A 85 -1.71 7.68 -4.47
C THR A 85 -2.63 8.84 -4.78
N MET A 86 -3.91 8.55 -4.87
CA MET A 86 -4.97 9.56 -4.92
C MET A 86 -5.82 9.43 -3.66
N ALA A 87 -6.26 10.55 -3.14
CA ALA A 87 -7.15 10.58 -1.99
C ALA A 87 -8.25 11.61 -2.20
N ILE A 88 -9.42 11.32 -1.67
CA ILE A 88 -10.62 12.13 -1.82
C ILE A 88 -11.15 12.48 -0.43
N GLY A 89 -11.55 13.73 -0.26
CA GLY A 89 -12.11 14.25 0.99
C GLY A 89 -13.02 15.44 0.74
N ARG A 90 -13.69 15.94 1.77
CA ARG A 90 -14.53 17.15 1.69
C ARG A 90 -13.72 18.45 1.79
N SER A 91 -12.44 18.34 2.17
CA SER A 91 -11.50 19.45 2.24
C SER A 91 -10.11 19.04 1.75
N PHE A 92 -9.30 20.04 1.38
CA PHE A 92 -7.90 19.79 1.03
C PHE A 92 -7.12 19.14 2.18
N ALA A 93 -7.33 19.59 3.40
CA ALA A 93 -6.67 19.03 4.59
C ALA A 93 -6.97 17.53 4.76
N GLU A 94 -8.25 17.13 4.66
CA GLU A 94 -8.66 15.74 4.73
C GLU A 94 -8.04 14.90 3.62
N ALA A 95 -8.17 15.35 2.36
CA ALA A 95 -7.64 14.63 1.21
C ALA A 95 -6.11 14.51 1.25
N MET A 96 -5.39 15.57 1.65
CA MET A 96 -3.94 15.56 1.75
C MET A 96 -3.44 14.56 2.81
N GLN A 97 -4.02 14.56 4.01
CA GLN A 97 -3.63 13.62 5.06
C GLN A 97 -3.93 12.17 4.68
N LYS A 98 -5.08 11.91 4.06
CA LYS A 98 -5.40 10.59 3.47
C LYS A 98 -4.39 10.19 2.40
N GLY A 99 -4.01 11.10 1.50
CA GLY A 99 -3.00 10.86 0.49
C GLY A 99 -1.64 10.50 1.07
N LEU A 100 -1.19 11.21 2.11
CA LEU A 100 0.08 10.93 2.77
C LEU A 100 0.11 9.53 3.41
N ARG A 101 -0.95 9.13 4.13
CA ARG A 101 -1.00 7.78 4.71
C ARG A 101 -1.21 6.68 3.66
N GLY A 102 -1.82 7.01 2.52
CA GLY A 102 -1.98 6.12 1.38
C GLY A 102 -0.67 5.81 0.62
N LEU A 103 0.41 6.58 0.83
CA LEU A 103 1.72 6.32 0.22
C LEU A 103 2.38 5.02 0.71
N GLU A 104 2.00 4.52 1.88
CA GLU A 104 2.53 3.30 2.50
C GLU A 104 4.05 3.33 2.71
N VAL A 105 4.56 4.48 3.12
CA VAL A 105 5.96 4.70 3.50
C VAL A 105 6.13 4.96 5.01
N GLY A 106 5.10 4.62 5.80
CA GLY A 106 5.11 4.74 7.26
C GLY A 106 4.47 6.02 7.80
N PHE A 107 3.99 6.91 6.93
CA PHE A 107 3.28 8.11 7.38
C PHE A 107 1.83 7.81 7.77
N SER A 108 1.38 8.43 8.85
CA SER A 108 -0.01 8.42 9.32
C SER A 108 -0.81 9.67 8.91
N GLY A 109 -0.14 10.60 8.24
CA GLY A 109 -0.63 11.89 7.77
C GLY A 109 0.51 12.87 7.59
N LEU A 110 0.33 14.10 8.03
CA LEU A 110 1.34 15.16 8.02
C LEU A 110 2.30 15.00 9.22
N ASP A 111 3.05 13.90 9.22
CA ASP A 111 3.94 13.52 10.32
C ASP A 111 5.13 14.47 10.47
N GLU A 112 5.75 14.47 11.67
CA GLU A 112 7.01 15.15 11.89
C GLU A 112 8.13 14.48 11.10
N VAL A 113 9.04 15.32 10.59
CA VAL A 113 10.29 14.88 9.98
C VAL A 113 11.48 15.52 10.71
N PRO A 114 12.66 14.91 10.70
CA PRO A 114 13.83 15.51 11.32
C PRO A 114 14.09 16.93 10.81
N ALA A 115 14.45 17.82 11.71
CA ALA A 115 14.87 19.17 11.34
C ALA A 115 16.14 19.10 10.46
N PRO A 116 16.27 19.94 9.45
CA PRO A 116 17.45 19.95 8.60
C PRO A 116 18.65 20.56 9.32
N GLY A 117 19.83 19.97 9.17
CA GLY A 117 21.08 20.49 9.72
C GLY A 117 21.03 20.77 11.23
N ASP A 118 21.27 22.01 11.59
CA ASP A 118 21.20 22.49 13.00
C ASP A 118 19.79 22.95 13.43
N GLY A 119 18.78 22.82 12.56
CA GLY A 119 17.42 23.27 12.83
C GLY A 119 17.22 24.79 12.74
N SER A 120 18.22 25.53 12.27
CA SER A 120 18.12 26.98 12.09
C SER A 120 17.18 27.36 10.95
N ALA A 121 16.65 28.60 10.96
CA ALA A 121 15.84 29.14 9.88
C ALA A 121 16.58 29.08 8.52
N GLN A 122 17.89 29.24 8.51
CA GLN A 122 18.72 29.14 7.31
C GLN A 122 18.79 27.70 6.81
N ALA A 123 18.90 26.71 7.68
CA ALA A 123 18.89 25.29 7.31
C ALA A 123 17.52 24.89 6.72
N PHE A 124 16.42 25.32 7.33
CA PHE A 124 15.08 25.13 6.76
C PHE A 124 14.91 25.80 5.41
N HIS A 125 15.37 27.04 5.26
CA HIS A 125 15.31 27.73 3.97
C HIS A 125 16.04 26.95 2.88
N ALA A 126 17.24 26.47 3.14
CA ALA A 126 18.03 25.67 2.19
C ALA A 126 17.33 24.36 1.83
N ALA A 127 16.77 23.64 2.82
CA ALA A 127 16.03 22.41 2.60
C ALA A 127 14.75 22.62 1.77
N LEU A 128 14.02 23.70 2.02
CA LEU A 128 12.81 24.07 1.30
C LEU A 128 13.10 24.54 -0.14
N ALA A 129 14.22 25.22 -0.37
CA ALA A 129 14.65 25.65 -1.70
C ALA A 129 15.03 24.48 -2.61
N THR A 130 15.43 23.35 -2.03
CA THR A 130 15.78 22.13 -2.78
C THR A 130 14.53 21.27 -3.00
N PRO A 131 14.11 21.02 -4.27
CA PRO A 131 12.98 20.17 -4.56
C PRO A 131 13.30 18.70 -4.24
N THR A 132 12.68 18.17 -3.17
CA THR A 132 12.83 16.79 -2.69
C THR A 132 11.47 16.13 -2.52
N PRO A 133 11.38 14.79 -2.47
CA PRO A 133 10.12 14.06 -2.27
C PRO A 133 9.32 14.51 -1.04
N ASN A 134 10.00 14.81 0.06
CA ASN A 134 9.40 15.12 1.35
C ASN A 134 9.24 16.63 1.61
N ARG A 135 9.37 17.47 0.59
CA ARG A 135 9.35 18.94 0.77
C ARG A 135 8.04 19.47 1.38
N ILE A 136 6.90 18.80 1.15
CA ILE A 136 5.61 19.14 1.81
C ILE A 136 5.70 18.92 3.33
N LEU A 137 6.26 17.78 3.75
CA LEU A 137 6.49 17.49 5.18
C LEU A 137 7.50 18.46 5.78
N MET A 138 8.52 18.83 5.01
CA MET A 138 9.51 19.83 5.44
C MET A 138 8.89 21.21 5.63
N ALA A 139 7.93 21.61 4.79
CA ALA A 139 7.18 22.85 4.98
C ALA A 139 6.37 22.85 6.29
N ALA A 140 5.69 21.74 6.59
CA ALA A 140 5.00 21.58 7.86
C ALA A 140 5.97 21.59 9.06
N GLN A 141 7.13 20.97 8.92
CA GLN A 141 8.16 20.95 9.98
C GLN A 141 8.75 22.35 10.22
N ALA A 142 8.95 23.14 9.17
CA ALA A 142 9.35 24.54 9.27
C ALA A 142 8.32 25.40 10.01
N MET A 143 7.01 25.16 9.77
CA MET A 143 5.92 25.82 10.50
C MET A 143 5.92 25.44 11.97
N ARG A 144 6.16 24.15 12.31
CA ARG A 144 6.30 23.69 13.71
C ARG A 144 7.50 24.34 14.40
N ALA A 145 8.54 24.68 13.64
CA ALA A 145 9.69 25.45 14.11
C ALA A 145 9.47 26.97 14.17
N GLY A 146 8.27 27.47 13.80
CA GLY A 146 7.91 28.88 13.90
C GLY A 146 8.16 29.72 12.64
N MET A 147 8.51 29.11 11.50
CA MET A 147 8.61 29.87 10.23
C MET A 147 7.23 30.30 9.72
N SER A 148 7.13 31.53 9.22
CA SER A 148 5.88 32.05 8.64
C SER A 148 5.59 31.48 7.25
N VAL A 149 4.33 31.53 6.83
CA VAL A 149 3.89 31.13 5.48
C VAL A 149 4.66 31.90 4.40
N GLU A 150 4.91 33.18 4.61
CA GLU A 150 5.62 34.04 3.66
C GLU A 150 7.08 33.60 3.50
N ALA A 151 7.77 33.32 4.60
CA ALA A 151 9.16 32.85 4.57
C ALA A 151 9.28 31.48 3.90
N ILE A 152 8.33 30.57 4.14
CA ILE A 152 8.28 29.26 3.50
C ILE A 152 7.97 29.39 2.01
N HIS A 153 7.01 30.25 1.63
CA HIS A 153 6.70 30.54 0.23
C HIS A 153 7.94 31.07 -0.51
N GLU A 154 8.65 32.04 0.08
CA GLU A 154 9.87 32.57 -0.53
C GLU A 154 10.93 31.49 -0.78
N ALA A 155 11.06 30.51 0.09
CA ALA A 155 12.02 29.41 -0.05
C ALA A 155 11.58 28.37 -1.09
N CYS A 156 10.34 27.85 -1.00
CA CYS A 156 9.90 26.70 -1.80
C CYS A 156 9.02 27.06 -3.01
N LYS A 157 8.50 28.28 -3.09
CA LYS A 157 7.56 28.75 -4.11
C LYS A 157 6.22 28.00 -4.14
N PHE A 158 5.87 27.26 -3.09
CA PHE A 158 4.51 26.74 -2.96
C PHE A 158 3.52 27.88 -2.82
N ASP A 159 2.37 27.77 -3.48
CA ASP A 159 1.35 28.80 -3.38
C ASP A 159 0.93 28.99 -1.92
N PRO A 160 0.81 30.24 -1.43
CA PRO A 160 0.45 30.54 -0.05
C PRO A 160 -0.88 29.94 0.39
N TRP A 161 -1.81 29.67 -0.54
CA TRP A 161 -3.08 29.01 -0.20
C TRP A 161 -2.85 27.62 0.36
N PHE A 162 -2.02 26.78 -0.31
CA PHE A 162 -1.69 25.44 0.18
C PHE A 162 -0.92 25.50 1.50
N LEU A 163 0.01 26.45 1.63
CA LEU A 163 0.75 26.64 2.87
C LEU A 163 -0.16 27.01 4.05
N ARG A 164 -1.16 27.87 3.83
CA ARG A 164 -2.16 28.20 4.87
C ARG A 164 -3.03 26.99 5.26
N GLU A 165 -3.36 26.11 4.34
CA GLU A 165 -4.08 24.87 4.66
C GLU A 165 -3.21 23.93 5.51
N ILE A 166 -1.92 23.82 5.19
CA ILE A 166 -0.96 23.06 6.01
C ILE A 166 -0.81 23.70 7.41
N GLU A 167 -0.73 25.03 7.48
CA GLU A 167 -0.63 25.76 8.75
C GLU A 167 -1.82 25.49 9.68
N LYS A 168 -3.04 25.39 9.13
CA LYS A 168 -4.23 25.03 9.92
C LYS A 168 -4.05 23.67 10.62
N LEU A 169 -3.49 22.68 9.91
CA LEU A 169 -3.20 21.35 10.46
C LEU A 169 -2.14 21.45 11.57
N VAL A 170 -1.05 22.15 11.34
CA VAL A 170 0.03 22.34 12.33
C VAL A 170 -0.47 23.05 13.60
N ARG A 171 -1.33 24.06 13.44
CA ARG A 171 -1.96 24.76 14.59
C ARG A 171 -2.88 23.83 15.37
N GLU A 172 -3.67 22.99 14.68
CA GLU A 172 -4.54 22.01 15.35
C GLU A 172 -3.73 20.95 16.09
N GLU A 173 -2.62 20.46 15.50
CA GLU A 173 -1.68 19.57 16.21
C GLU A 173 -1.16 20.19 17.49
N ALA A 174 -0.74 21.46 17.46
CA ALA A 174 -0.25 22.17 18.64
C ALA A 174 -1.35 22.27 19.72
N ARG A 175 -2.60 22.53 19.31
CA ARG A 175 -3.76 22.59 20.20
C ARG A 175 -4.03 21.23 20.86
N ILE A 176 -3.98 20.15 20.07
CA ILE A 176 -4.20 18.78 20.57
C ILE A 176 -3.07 18.39 21.52
N ARG A 177 -1.81 18.71 21.19
CA ARG A 177 -0.65 18.42 22.05
C ARG A 177 -0.76 19.10 23.41
N SER A 178 -1.28 20.33 23.44
CA SER A 178 -1.42 21.11 24.69
C SER A 178 -2.64 20.70 25.51
N ASN A 179 -3.76 20.35 24.89
CA ASN A 179 -5.05 20.18 25.55
C ASN A 179 -5.55 18.72 25.60
N GLY A 180 -4.88 17.80 24.89
CA GLY A 180 -5.38 16.45 24.67
C GLY A 180 -6.55 16.38 23.70
N LEU A 181 -7.11 15.18 23.52
CA LEU A 181 -8.29 14.97 22.67
C LEU A 181 -9.58 15.37 23.42
N PRO A 182 -10.54 16.00 22.70
CA PRO A 182 -11.82 16.35 23.27
C PRO A 182 -12.64 15.11 23.65
N GLN A 183 -13.44 15.25 24.71
CA GLN A 183 -14.31 14.18 25.20
C GLN A 183 -15.76 14.33 24.71
N ASP A 184 -16.01 15.19 23.72
CA ASP A 184 -17.30 15.32 23.05
C ASP A 184 -17.22 14.94 21.57
N ALA A 185 -18.31 14.38 21.05
CA ALA A 185 -18.38 13.84 19.70
C ALA A 185 -18.21 14.92 18.62
N THR A 186 -18.74 16.12 18.82
CA THR A 186 -18.70 17.19 17.81
C THR A 186 -17.29 17.70 17.63
N ALA A 187 -16.57 17.97 18.72
CA ALA A 187 -15.21 18.46 18.67
C ALA A 187 -14.25 17.39 18.12
N LEU A 188 -14.40 16.11 18.52
CA LEU A 188 -13.60 15.03 17.97
C LEU A 188 -13.87 14.81 16.48
N ARG A 189 -15.14 14.88 16.06
CA ARG A 189 -15.51 14.78 14.64
C ARG A 189 -14.86 15.89 13.80
N ARG A 190 -14.79 17.13 14.30
CA ARG A 190 -14.11 18.24 13.60
C ARG A 190 -12.63 17.95 13.39
N ILE A 191 -11.95 17.38 14.38
CA ILE A 191 -10.55 16.97 14.25
C ILE A 191 -10.42 15.86 13.19
N LYS A 192 -11.26 14.85 13.24
CA LYS A 192 -11.26 13.75 12.26
C LYS A 192 -11.57 14.26 10.84
N ALA A 193 -12.47 15.22 10.69
CA ALA A 193 -12.79 15.86 9.41
C ALA A 193 -11.63 16.66 8.79
N MET A 194 -10.60 16.98 9.57
CA MET A 194 -9.33 17.51 9.04
C MET A 194 -8.39 16.40 8.53
N GLY A 195 -8.80 15.13 8.59
CA GLY A 195 -8.06 13.99 8.06
C GLY A 195 -7.08 13.32 9.03
N PHE A 196 -7.04 13.71 10.29
CA PHE A 196 -6.19 13.06 11.30
C PHE A 196 -6.56 11.59 11.49
N ALA A 197 -5.61 10.68 11.24
CA ALA A 197 -5.74 9.26 11.56
C ALA A 197 -5.67 9.04 13.08
N ASP A 198 -6.28 7.96 13.59
CA ASP A 198 -6.21 7.58 15.00
C ASP A 198 -4.74 7.39 15.44
N LYS A 199 -3.91 6.78 14.57
CA LYS A 199 -2.46 6.65 14.78
C LYS A 199 -1.78 8.01 14.95
N ARG A 200 -2.08 8.99 14.06
CA ARG A 200 -1.48 10.33 14.16
C ARG A 200 -1.89 11.04 15.45
N LEU A 201 -3.15 10.95 15.83
CA LEU A 201 -3.65 11.52 17.07
C LEU A 201 -2.97 10.89 18.29
N ALA A 202 -2.81 9.57 18.29
CA ALA A 202 -2.10 8.84 19.32
C ALA A 202 -0.65 9.34 19.49
N ASP A 203 0.08 9.48 18.37
CA ASP A 203 1.46 9.98 18.37
C ASP A 203 1.56 11.41 18.94
N ILE A 204 0.61 12.30 18.61
CA ILE A 204 0.59 13.69 19.09
C ILE A 204 0.42 13.75 20.62
N ILE A 205 -0.42 12.88 21.21
CA ILE A 205 -0.75 12.91 22.65
C ILE A 205 0.05 11.90 23.49
N GLY A 206 0.92 11.09 22.84
CA GLY A 206 1.71 10.05 23.53
C GLY A 206 0.86 8.87 24.03
N SER A 207 -0.16 8.47 23.28
CA SER A 207 -1.07 7.37 23.56
C SER A 207 -0.95 6.26 22.51
N SER A 208 -1.82 5.26 22.56
CA SER A 208 -1.91 4.21 21.55
C SER A 208 -3.05 4.46 20.56
N GLU A 209 -2.89 3.99 19.32
CA GLU A 209 -3.95 4.01 18.31
C GLU A 209 -5.24 3.34 18.80
N ALA A 210 -5.10 2.24 19.55
CA ALA A 210 -6.23 1.52 20.13
C ALA A 210 -7.03 2.36 21.13
N GLU A 211 -6.38 3.18 21.95
CA GLU A 211 -7.05 4.08 22.89
C GLU A 211 -7.81 5.20 22.19
N VAL A 212 -7.22 5.77 21.11
CA VAL A 212 -7.90 6.78 20.29
C VAL A 212 -9.10 6.16 19.58
N ALA A 213 -8.95 4.98 19.00
CA ALA A 213 -10.05 4.25 18.36
C ALA A 213 -11.19 3.92 19.36
N ALA A 214 -10.84 3.53 20.59
CA ALA A 214 -11.80 3.27 21.65
C ALA A 214 -12.57 4.54 22.07
N LEU A 215 -11.87 5.68 22.21
CA LEU A 215 -12.50 6.98 22.47
C LEU A 215 -13.47 7.36 21.35
N ARG A 216 -13.02 7.25 20.10
CA ARG A 216 -13.83 7.54 18.91
C ARG A 216 -15.08 6.67 18.86
N SER A 217 -14.94 5.38 19.11
CA SER A 217 -16.07 4.43 19.18
C SER A 217 -17.03 4.77 20.31
N LYS A 218 -16.53 5.04 21.51
CA LYS A 218 -17.35 5.44 22.68
C LYS A 218 -18.19 6.69 22.40
N LEU A 219 -17.64 7.64 21.66
CA LEU A 219 -18.31 8.88 21.29
C LEU A 219 -19.20 8.74 20.04
N GLY A 220 -19.26 7.58 19.40
CA GLY A 220 -20.02 7.36 18.17
C GLY A 220 -19.52 8.18 16.99
N VAL A 221 -18.22 8.50 16.96
CA VAL A 221 -17.58 9.23 15.86
C VAL A 221 -17.09 8.23 14.82
N THR A 222 -17.90 8.03 13.80
CA THR A 222 -17.61 7.14 12.66
C THR A 222 -17.60 7.93 11.35
N PRO A 223 -16.83 7.50 10.34
CA PRO A 223 -16.91 8.11 9.03
C PRO A 223 -18.25 7.77 8.36
N VAL A 224 -18.65 8.64 7.45
CA VAL A 224 -19.68 8.36 6.43
C VAL A 224 -19.01 8.20 5.08
N TYR A 225 -19.71 7.60 4.13
CA TYR A 225 -19.21 7.37 2.78
C TYR A 225 -20.03 8.16 1.78
N LYS A 226 -19.35 8.93 0.94
CA LYS A 226 -19.94 9.73 -0.14
C LYS A 226 -19.69 9.08 -1.47
N ARG A 227 -20.60 9.25 -2.42
CA ARG A 227 -20.44 8.80 -3.80
C ARG A 227 -19.66 9.82 -4.61
N ILE A 228 -18.82 9.32 -5.51
CA ILE A 228 -18.20 10.14 -6.53
C ILE A 228 -19.25 10.39 -7.60
N ASP A 229 -19.55 11.66 -7.85
CA ASP A 229 -20.43 12.08 -8.92
C ASP A 229 -19.84 13.27 -9.68
N THR A 230 -20.38 13.56 -10.84
CA THR A 230 -19.94 14.66 -11.70
C THR A 230 -20.89 15.85 -11.65
N CYS A 231 -21.82 15.89 -10.71
CA CYS A 231 -22.89 16.89 -10.69
C CYS A 231 -23.12 17.52 -9.32
N ALA A 232 -22.21 17.38 -8.36
CA ALA A 232 -22.34 17.92 -7.01
C ALA A 232 -23.72 17.63 -6.36
N ALA A 233 -24.22 16.39 -6.53
CA ALA A 233 -25.51 15.92 -6.08
C ALA A 233 -26.74 16.60 -6.72
N GLU A 234 -26.57 17.33 -7.82
CA GLU A 234 -27.70 17.91 -8.57
C GLU A 234 -28.61 16.84 -9.18
N PHE A 235 -28.03 15.71 -9.60
CA PHE A 235 -28.73 14.51 -10.06
C PHE A 235 -28.44 13.33 -9.16
N ALA A 236 -29.33 12.35 -9.10
CA ALA A 236 -29.06 11.09 -8.44
C ALA A 236 -27.91 10.36 -9.16
N SER A 237 -26.92 9.90 -8.41
CA SER A 237 -25.83 9.07 -8.90
C SER A 237 -25.91 7.69 -8.28
N GLU A 238 -25.96 6.66 -9.13
CA GLU A 238 -25.96 5.25 -8.72
C GLU A 238 -24.56 4.62 -8.86
N THR A 239 -23.51 5.44 -9.04
CA THR A 239 -22.15 4.92 -9.14
C THR A 239 -21.75 4.14 -7.89
N PRO A 240 -21.10 2.98 -8.04
CA PRO A 240 -20.60 2.21 -6.90
C PRO A 240 -19.32 2.78 -6.29
N TYR A 241 -18.87 3.96 -6.72
CA TYR A 241 -17.59 4.57 -6.42
C TYR A 241 -17.68 5.53 -5.24
N MET A 242 -16.97 5.23 -4.14
CA MET A 242 -17.14 5.92 -2.86
C MET A 242 -15.83 6.30 -2.19
N TYR A 243 -15.90 7.30 -1.33
CA TYR A 243 -14.83 7.72 -0.42
C TYR A 243 -15.38 8.02 0.97
N SER A 244 -14.56 7.86 2.02
CA SER A 244 -14.92 8.20 3.39
C SER A 244 -14.72 9.68 3.71
N THR A 245 -15.53 10.19 4.66
CA THR A 245 -15.33 11.50 5.28
C THR A 245 -15.98 11.54 6.66
N TYR A 246 -15.51 12.41 7.54
CA TYR A 246 -16.16 12.62 8.84
C TYR A 246 -17.17 13.78 8.83
N GLU A 247 -17.22 14.57 7.75
CA GLU A 247 -18.12 15.72 7.61
C GLU A 247 -18.24 16.58 8.89
N GLY A 248 -17.30 17.47 9.10
CA GLY A 248 -17.26 18.35 10.28
C GLY A 248 -18.19 19.56 10.24
N GLY A 249 -19.10 19.64 9.26
CA GLY A 249 -20.01 20.76 9.03
C GLY A 249 -21.23 20.78 9.95
N PHE A 250 -22.28 21.48 9.51
CA PHE A 250 -23.54 21.61 10.23
C PHE A 250 -24.46 20.40 9.94
N GLY A 251 -25.09 19.86 10.99
CA GLY A 251 -26.06 18.78 10.87
C GLY A 251 -25.49 17.37 11.11
N THR A 252 -26.33 16.36 10.89
CA THR A 252 -25.95 14.95 10.98
C THR A 252 -25.33 14.50 9.67
N PRO A 253 -24.11 13.88 9.69
CA PRO A 253 -23.50 13.36 8.49
C PRO A 253 -24.38 12.34 7.78
N ILE A 254 -24.51 12.46 6.46
CA ILE A 254 -25.33 11.56 5.64
C ILE A 254 -24.40 10.57 4.93
N CYS A 255 -24.65 9.27 5.11
CA CYS A 255 -23.92 8.20 4.43
C CYS A 255 -24.65 7.78 3.17
N GLU A 256 -23.93 7.74 2.05
CA GLU A 256 -24.46 7.39 0.73
C GLU A 256 -24.06 5.97 0.28
N SER A 257 -23.36 5.20 1.13
CA SER A 257 -22.90 3.85 0.75
C SER A 257 -24.07 2.89 0.47
N ARG A 258 -25.15 2.95 1.26
CA ARG A 258 -26.33 2.08 1.10
C ARG A 258 -25.94 0.61 0.91
N PRO A 259 -25.39 -0.07 1.93
CA PRO A 259 -25.01 -1.48 1.84
C PRO A 259 -26.19 -2.35 1.41
N THR A 260 -25.96 -3.30 0.52
CA THR A 260 -27.01 -4.21 0.03
C THR A 260 -27.21 -5.41 0.96
N ALA A 261 -28.30 -6.16 0.76
CA ALA A 261 -28.58 -7.39 1.49
C ALA A 261 -27.90 -8.64 0.88
N ARG A 262 -27.07 -8.48 -0.18
CA ARG A 262 -26.37 -9.59 -0.84
C ARG A 262 -25.26 -10.17 0.03
N GLN A 263 -24.80 -11.39 -0.31
CA GLN A 263 -23.54 -11.93 0.19
C GLN A 263 -22.37 -11.19 -0.46
N LYS A 264 -21.40 -10.76 0.35
CA LYS A 264 -20.34 -9.84 -0.04
C LYS A 264 -18.96 -10.41 0.20
N ILE A 265 -18.05 -10.06 -0.69
CA ILE A 265 -16.61 -10.34 -0.55
C ILE A 265 -15.83 -9.05 -0.80
N ILE A 266 -14.92 -8.73 0.12
CA ILE A 266 -14.05 -7.58 -0.02
C ILE A 266 -12.69 -8.04 -0.56
N ILE A 267 -12.18 -7.31 -1.56
CA ILE A 267 -10.86 -7.51 -2.16
C ILE A 267 -10.01 -6.28 -1.85
N LEU A 268 -8.89 -6.47 -1.18
CA LEU A 268 -7.96 -5.39 -0.89
C LEU A 268 -6.91 -5.29 -2.00
N GLY A 269 -6.81 -4.11 -2.60
CA GLY A 269 -5.86 -3.82 -3.68
C GLY A 269 -4.42 -3.60 -3.20
N GLY A 270 -3.54 -3.30 -4.15
CA GLY A 270 -2.10 -3.21 -3.90
C GLY A 270 -1.58 -1.86 -3.39
N GLY A 271 -2.43 -0.83 -3.34
CA GLY A 271 -1.96 0.55 -3.06
C GLY A 271 -1.14 1.13 -4.22
N PRO A 272 -0.32 2.16 -3.98
CA PRO A 272 0.47 2.80 -5.02
C PRO A 272 1.53 1.87 -5.58
N ASN A 273 1.78 1.97 -6.89
CA ASN A 273 2.86 1.25 -7.54
C ASN A 273 4.21 1.60 -6.89
N ARG A 274 5.08 0.62 -6.82
CA ARG A 274 6.45 0.73 -6.28
C ARG A 274 7.34 -0.34 -6.89
N ILE A 275 8.65 -0.18 -6.76
CA ILE A 275 9.60 -1.22 -7.18
C ILE A 275 9.30 -2.52 -6.41
N GLY A 276 9.06 -3.60 -7.15
CA GLY A 276 8.69 -4.92 -6.63
C GLY A 276 7.20 -5.13 -6.34
N GLN A 277 6.33 -4.16 -6.69
CA GLN A 277 4.87 -4.32 -6.58
C GLN A 277 4.18 -3.39 -7.58
N GLY A 278 3.86 -3.90 -8.76
CA GLY A 278 3.27 -3.15 -9.85
C GLY A 278 1.91 -3.67 -10.28
N ILE A 279 1.63 -3.55 -11.57
CA ILE A 279 0.32 -3.83 -12.19
C ILE A 279 -0.06 -5.32 -12.15
N GLU A 280 0.89 -6.23 -12.00
CA GLU A 280 0.65 -7.67 -11.90
C GLU A 280 -0.23 -8.05 -10.71
N PHE A 281 -0.12 -7.33 -9.60
CA PHE A 281 -0.98 -7.54 -8.43
C PHE A 281 -2.40 -7.00 -8.68
N ASP A 282 -2.52 -5.91 -9.40
CA ASP A 282 -3.81 -5.37 -9.78
C ASP A 282 -4.57 -6.30 -10.74
N TYR A 283 -3.87 -6.93 -11.68
CA TYR A 283 -4.41 -7.97 -12.55
C TYR A 283 -5.10 -9.08 -11.72
N CYS A 284 -4.45 -9.57 -10.67
CA CYS A 284 -5.03 -10.59 -9.79
C CYS A 284 -6.29 -10.09 -9.07
N CYS A 285 -6.27 -8.85 -8.57
CA CYS A 285 -7.44 -8.23 -7.93
C CYS A 285 -8.63 -8.09 -8.88
N VAL A 286 -8.39 -7.67 -10.12
CA VAL A 286 -9.42 -7.51 -11.15
C VAL A 286 -10.06 -8.86 -11.52
N HIS A 287 -9.21 -9.88 -11.78
CA HIS A 287 -9.71 -11.22 -12.10
C HIS A 287 -10.45 -11.87 -10.93
N ALA A 288 -10.04 -11.61 -9.68
CA ALA A 288 -10.80 -12.02 -8.51
C ALA A 288 -12.19 -11.37 -8.47
N ALA A 289 -12.28 -10.07 -8.74
CA ALA A 289 -13.56 -9.38 -8.78
C ALA A 289 -14.49 -9.97 -9.85
N TYR A 290 -13.99 -10.23 -11.05
CA TYR A 290 -14.79 -10.83 -12.13
C TYR A 290 -15.26 -12.25 -11.80
N ALA A 291 -14.34 -13.11 -11.33
CA ALA A 291 -14.66 -14.50 -10.99
C ALA A 291 -15.70 -14.60 -9.86
N LEU A 292 -15.58 -13.78 -8.84
CA LEU A 292 -16.52 -13.76 -7.72
C LEU A 292 -17.89 -13.17 -8.11
N LYS A 293 -17.89 -12.16 -8.96
CA LYS A 293 -19.13 -11.60 -9.52
C LYS A 293 -19.87 -12.63 -10.38
N GLU A 294 -19.15 -13.38 -11.22
CA GLU A 294 -19.68 -14.48 -12.00
C GLU A 294 -20.24 -15.60 -11.09
N ALA A 295 -19.61 -15.85 -9.96
CA ALA A 295 -20.08 -16.79 -8.93
C ALA A 295 -21.29 -16.28 -8.12
N GLY A 296 -21.77 -15.05 -8.37
CA GLY A 296 -23.00 -14.48 -7.77
C GLY A 296 -22.79 -13.64 -6.51
N PHE A 297 -21.53 -13.43 -6.06
CA PHE A 297 -21.24 -12.59 -4.91
C PHE A 297 -21.23 -11.10 -5.29
N GLU A 298 -21.56 -10.25 -4.33
CA GLU A 298 -21.29 -8.81 -4.43
C GLU A 298 -19.82 -8.56 -4.13
N THR A 299 -19.11 -8.00 -5.11
CA THR A 299 -17.69 -7.71 -4.98
C THR A 299 -17.45 -6.27 -4.54
N ILE A 300 -16.60 -6.10 -3.54
CA ILE A 300 -16.22 -4.81 -2.99
C ILE A 300 -14.71 -4.64 -3.13
N MET A 301 -14.27 -3.67 -3.90
CA MET A 301 -12.86 -3.32 -4.07
C MET A 301 -12.48 -2.17 -3.14
N VAL A 302 -11.29 -2.26 -2.54
CA VAL A 302 -10.68 -1.18 -1.76
C VAL A 302 -9.27 -0.93 -2.27
N ASN A 303 -9.00 0.26 -2.78
CA ASN A 303 -7.66 0.65 -3.24
C ASN A 303 -7.54 2.18 -3.29
N CYS A 304 -6.30 2.71 -3.32
CA CYS A 304 -6.02 4.14 -3.43
C CYS A 304 -5.12 4.50 -4.64
N ASN A 305 -4.91 3.56 -5.54
CA ASN A 305 -4.06 3.75 -6.71
C ASN A 305 -4.89 4.16 -7.94
N PRO A 306 -4.71 5.38 -8.47
CA PRO A 306 -5.48 5.84 -9.63
C PRO A 306 -5.00 5.23 -10.96
N GLU A 307 -3.86 4.54 -10.97
CA GLU A 307 -3.24 3.97 -12.16
C GLU A 307 -3.64 2.51 -12.40
N THR A 308 -4.65 1.98 -11.68
CA THR A 308 -5.04 0.56 -11.70
C THR A 308 -6.44 0.35 -12.25
N VAL A 309 -6.67 -0.82 -12.88
CA VAL A 309 -7.98 -1.23 -13.39
C VAL A 309 -8.92 -1.63 -12.25
N SER A 310 -8.39 -2.11 -11.12
CA SER A 310 -9.22 -2.41 -9.94
C SER A 310 -9.97 -1.19 -9.41
N THR A 311 -9.48 0.02 -9.70
CA THR A 311 -10.13 1.28 -9.35
C THR A 311 -11.00 1.87 -10.46
N ASP A 312 -11.28 1.12 -11.52
CA ASP A 312 -12.35 1.46 -12.45
C ASP A 312 -13.70 1.17 -11.79
N TYR A 313 -14.65 2.10 -11.94
CA TYR A 313 -15.94 2.03 -11.25
C TYR A 313 -16.81 0.84 -11.70
N ASP A 314 -16.48 0.19 -12.82
CA ASP A 314 -17.21 -0.94 -13.41
C ASP A 314 -16.52 -2.30 -13.21
N THR A 315 -15.36 -2.34 -12.54
CA THR A 315 -14.63 -3.59 -12.27
C THR A 315 -15.32 -4.42 -11.18
N SER A 316 -15.64 -3.79 -10.05
CA SER A 316 -16.37 -4.42 -8.93
C SER A 316 -17.78 -3.85 -8.80
N ASP A 317 -18.64 -4.52 -8.02
CA ASP A 317 -19.99 -3.99 -7.76
C ASP A 317 -19.95 -2.74 -6.87
N ARG A 318 -18.92 -2.63 -6.00
CA ARG A 318 -18.70 -1.50 -5.10
C ARG A 318 -17.21 -1.20 -5.03
N LEU A 319 -16.86 0.07 -5.04
CA LEU A 319 -15.47 0.54 -4.99
C LEU A 319 -15.33 1.61 -3.90
N TYR A 320 -14.45 1.34 -2.93
CA TYR A 320 -14.03 2.33 -1.95
C TYR A 320 -12.62 2.82 -2.28
N PHE A 321 -12.51 4.09 -2.62
CA PHE A 321 -11.22 4.72 -2.89
C PHE A 321 -10.64 5.24 -1.57
N GLU A 322 -9.88 4.36 -0.90
CA GLU A 322 -9.41 4.58 0.46
C GLU A 322 -7.95 4.14 0.65
N PRO A 323 -7.22 4.75 1.59
CA PRO A 323 -5.96 4.22 2.05
C PRO A 323 -6.11 2.82 2.62
N LEU A 324 -5.11 1.96 2.39
CA LEU A 324 -5.10 0.59 2.90
C LEU A 324 -4.48 0.56 4.31
N THR A 325 -5.13 1.24 5.26
CA THR A 325 -4.78 1.22 6.69
C THR A 325 -5.81 0.43 7.48
N ALA A 326 -5.44 -0.04 8.67
CA ALA A 326 -6.38 -0.77 9.52
C ALA A 326 -7.61 0.09 9.90
N GLU A 327 -7.42 1.37 10.22
CA GLU A 327 -8.49 2.30 10.55
C GLU A 327 -9.49 2.44 9.40
N ASP A 328 -8.98 2.77 8.20
CA ASP A 328 -9.82 3.04 7.04
C ASP A 328 -10.55 1.76 6.58
N VAL A 329 -9.85 0.63 6.49
CA VAL A 329 -10.41 -0.65 6.02
C VAL A 329 -11.42 -1.23 7.01
N ILE A 330 -11.10 -1.27 8.31
CA ILE A 330 -12.03 -1.80 9.32
C ILE A 330 -13.30 -0.93 9.39
N SER A 331 -13.17 0.38 9.26
CA SER A 331 -14.33 1.29 9.29
C SER A 331 -15.30 1.02 8.13
N LEU A 332 -14.78 0.84 6.92
CA LEU A 332 -15.62 0.51 5.76
C LEU A 332 -16.24 -0.89 5.86
N ILE A 333 -15.50 -1.86 6.38
CA ILE A 333 -16.03 -3.22 6.61
C ILE A 333 -17.19 -3.20 7.57
N ARG A 334 -17.07 -2.47 8.70
CA ARG A 334 -18.17 -2.32 9.65
C ARG A 334 -19.39 -1.69 9.02
N LYS A 335 -19.20 -0.72 8.12
CA LYS A 335 -20.29 -0.12 7.37
C LYS A 335 -20.97 -1.13 6.43
N GLU A 336 -20.21 -1.92 5.71
CA GLU A 336 -20.75 -2.94 4.80
C GLU A 336 -21.46 -4.08 5.55
N GLN A 337 -21.06 -4.37 6.78
CA GLN A 337 -21.71 -5.35 7.65
C GLN A 337 -23.08 -4.90 8.21
N GLU A 338 -23.47 -3.64 8.05
CA GLU A 338 -24.79 -3.15 8.50
C GLU A 338 -25.96 -3.81 7.74
N SER A 339 -25.71 -4.35 6.53
CA SER A 339 -26.71 -5.05 5.73
C SER A 339 -26.07 -6.17 4.92
N GLY A 340 -26.77 -7.28 4.77
CA GLY A 340 -26.25 -8.47 4.08
C GLY A 340 -25.23 -9.24 4.88
N GLU A 341 -24.65 -10.26 4.26
CA GLU A 341 -23.65 -11.13 4.85
C GLU A 341 -22.27 -10.86 4.23
N LEU A 342 -21.32 -10.40 5.05
CA LEU A 342 -19.92 -10.33 4.65
C LEU A 342 -19.26 -11.68 4.89
N LEU A 343 -18.90 -12.41 3.82
CA LEU A 343 -18.18 -13.67 3.90
C LEU A 343 -16.74 -13.47 4.37
N GLY A 344 -16.09 -12.39 3.97
CA GLY A 344 -14.75 -12.03 4.43
C GLY A 344 -13.97 -11.16 3.44
N CYS A 345 -12.67 -11.05 3.73
CA CYS A 345 -11.71 -10.27 2.96
C CYS A 345 -10.67 -11.17 2.28
N ILE A 346 -10.35 -10.88 1.04
CA ILE A 346 -9.20 -11.41 0.31
C ILE A 346 -8.04 -10.42 0.47
N VAL A 347 -6.94 -10.90 1.04
CA VAL A 347 -5.74 -10.09 1.35
C VAL A 347 -4.50 -10.52 0.56
N GLN A 348 -4.57 -11.56 -0.25
CA GLN A 348 -3.39 -12.17 -0.88
C GLN A 348 -3.08 -11.63 -2.28
N TYR A 349 -3.99 -10.93 -2.95
CA TYR A 349 -3.83 -10.54 -4.36
C TYR A 349 -3.19 -9.16 -4.55
N GLY A 350 -3.31 -8.28 -3.58
CA GLY A 350 -2.74 -6.93 -3.63
C GLY A 350 -1.26 -6.83 -3.21
N GLY A 351 -0.54 -7.93 -3.16
CA GLY A 351 0.86 -7.97 -2.71
C GLY A 351 1.00 -7.73 -1.20
N GLN A 352 2.13 -7.19 -0.78
CA GLN A 352 2.49 -7.02 0.62
C GLN A 352 1.60 -6.02 1.40
N THR A 353 0.97 -5.09 0.73
CA THR A 353 0.14 -4.05 1.35
C THR A 353 -1.04 -4.65 2.11
N PRO A 354 -1.95 -5.41 1.47
CA PRO A 354 -3.07 -6.00 2.18
C PRO A 354 -2.67 -7.15 3.10
N LEU A 355 -1.57 -7.88 2.81
CA LEU A 355 -1.07 -8.93 3.70
C LEU A 355 -0.76 -8.41 5.11
N LYS A 356 -0.19 -7.22 5.24
CA LYS A 356 0.10 -6.59 6.53
C LYS A 356 -1.15 -6.30 7.36
N LEU A 357 -2.32 -6.21 6.73
CA LEU A 357 -3.60 -5.98 7.42
C LEU A 357 -4.22 -7.26 7.96
N SER A 358 -3.75 -8.45 7.55
CA SER A 358 -4.36 -9.74 7.90
C SER A 358 -4.53 -9.91 9.40
N GLN A 359 -3.51 -9.61 10.21
CA GLN A 359 -3.56 -9.71 11.66
C GLN A 359 -4.52 -8.69 12.30
N ALA A 360 -4.54 -7.45 11.81
CA ALA A 360 -5.45 -6.42 12.30
C ALA A 360 -6.91 -6.75 12.00
N LEU A 361 -7.19 -7.25 10.81
CA LEU A 361 -8.52 -7.71 10.40
C LEU A 361 -8.96 -8.92 11.22
N HIS A 362 -8.09 -9.91 11.40
CA HIS A 362 -8.37 -11.09 12.21
C HIS A 362 -8.68 -10.71 13.68
N LYS A 363 -7.87 -9.83 14.30
CA LYS A 363 -8.13 -9.31 15.65
C LYS A 363 -9.44 -8.54 15.76
N ALA A 364 -9.86 -7.87 14.69
CA ALA A 364 -11.16 -7.19 14.61
C ALA A 364 -12.34 -8.14 14.38
N GLY A 365 -12.11 -9.46 14.30
CA GLY A 365 -13.12 -10.49 14.04
C GLY A 365 -13.65 -10.50 12.61
N ILE A 366 -12.85 -10.02 11.65
CA ILE A 366 -13.18 -10.01 10.22
C ILE A 366 -12.61 -11.29 9.60
N PRO A 367 -13.43 -12.12 8.93
CA PRO A 367 -12.96 -13.33 8.29
C PRO A 367 -11.97 -13.02 7.15
N ILE A 368 -10.87 -13.76 7.09
CA ILE A 368 -9.94 -13.76 5.97
C ILE A 368 -10.30 -14.95 5.08
N LEU A 369 -10.57 -14.68 3.80
CA LEU A 369 -10.85 -15.70 2.80
C LEU A 369 -9.56 -16.18 2.15
N GLY A 370 -9.51 -17.48 1.85
CA GLY A 370 -8.31 -18.12 1.36
C GLY A 370 -7.43 -18.61 2.49
N THR A 371 -6.12 -18.41 2.37
CA THR A 371 -5.15 -18.82 3.39
C THR A 371 -5.33 -17.99 4.67
N SER A 372 -5.32 -18.66 5.83
CA SER A 372 -5.57 -18.03 7.12
C SER A 372 -4.51 -17.00 7.51
N ALA A 373 -4.87 -16.03 8.34
CA ALA A 373 -3.93 -15.04 8.87
C ALA A 373 -2.76 -15.69 9.63
N GLU A 374 -2.99 -16.82 10.32
CA GLU A 374 -1.96 -17.58 11.00
C GLU A 374 -0.97 -18.24 10.01
N ALA A 375 -1.47 -18.83 8.94
CA ALA A 375 -0.61 -19.44 7.91
C ALA A 375 0.20 -18.37 7.14
N ILE A 376 -0.40 -17.20 6.88
CA ILE A 376 0.30 -16.05 6.32
C ILE A 376 1.44 -15.60 7.25
N ASP A 377 1.17 -15.50 8.55
CA ASP A 377 2.18 -15.13 9.55
C ASP A 377 3.33 -16.15 9.63
N ILE A 378 3.02 -17.45 9.57
CA ILE A 378 4.06 -18.49 9.52
C ILE A 378 4.95 -18.33 8.28
N ALA A 379 4.37 -18.01 7.13
CA ALA A 379 5.12 -17.83 5.88
C ALA A 379 5.99 -16.55 5.89
N GLU A 380 5.53 -15.49 6.54
CA GLU A 380 6.23 -14.20 6.62
C GLU A 380 7.28 -14.16 7.75
N ASP A 381 7.05 -14.88 8.85
CA ASP A 381 7.99 -15.00 9.97
C ASP A 381 9.04 -16.07 9.68
N ARG A 382 10.30 -15.66 9.60
CA ARG A 382 11.39 -16.53 9.19
C ARG A 382 11.69 -17.66 10.17
N GLU A 383 11.61 -17.41 11.45
CA GLU A 383 11.87 -18.41 12.47
C GLU A 383 10.78 -19.49 12.44
N ARG A 384 9.53 -19.06 12.29
CA ARG A 384 8.37 -19.96 12.14
C ARG A 384 8.45 -20.75 10.82
N PHE A 385 8.81 -20.09 9.72
CA PHE A 385 8.98 -20.74 8.42
C PHE A 385 10.14 -21.74 8.43
N GLN A 386 11.27 -21.39 9.03
CA GLN A 386 12.39 -22.34 9.23
C GLN A 386 11.94 -23.59 10.01
N GLY A 387 11.19 -23.41 11.09
CA GLY A 387 10.63 -24.53 11.85
C GLY A 387 9.70 -25.42 11.01
N LEU A 388 8.93 -24.82 10.10
CA LEU A 388 8.10 -25.54 9.15
C LEU A 388 8.95 -26.38 8.19
N LEU A 389 9.98 -25.80 7.56
CA LEU A 389 10.86 -26.50 6.64
C LEU A 389 11.58 -27.67 7.32
N GLN A 390 12.04 -27.49 8.56
CA GLN A 390 12.66 -28.57 9.36
C GLN A 390 11.68 -29.72 9.61
N LYS A 391 10.43 -29.43 9.98
CA LYS A 391 9.39 -30.47 10.17
C LYS A 391 9.10 -31.25 8.89
N LEU A 392 9.19 -30.58 7.73
CA LEU A 392 9.00 -31.18 6.42
C LEU A 392 10.25 -31.89 5.89
N GLY A 393 11.39 -31.80 6.58
CA GLY A 393 12.68 -32.32 6.12
C GLY A 393 13.20 -31.63 4.86
N LEU A 394 12.78 -30.40 4.61
CA LEU A 394 13.20 -29.62 3.45
C LEU A 394 14.47 -28.83 3.76
N ARG A 395 15.28 -28.62 2.72
CA ARG A 395 16.52 -27.84 2.81
C ARG A 395 16.26 -26.38 2.61
N GLN A 396 17.04 -25.57 3.30
CA GLN A 396 17.17 -24.14 3.07
C GLN A 396 18.65 -23.76 3.19
N PRO A 397 19.08 -22.59 2.68
CA PRO A 397 20.44 -22.10 2.92
C PRO A 397 20.72 -22.08 4.43
N PRO A 398 21.92 -22.52 4.87
CA PRO A 398 22.32 -22.33 6.26
C PRO A 398 22.19 -20.88 6.66
N ASN A 399 21.56 -20.59 7.79
CA ASN A 399 21.27 -19.23 8.20
C ASN A 399 21.37 -19.05 9.72
N ALA A 400 21.45 -17.78 10.13
CA ALA A 400 21.39 -17.38 11.52
C ALA A 400 20.80 -15.98 11.65
N THR A 401 20.31 -15.65 12.84
CA THR A 401 19.90 -14.32 13.22
C THR A 401 20.84 -13.75 14.25
N ALA A 402 21.17 -12.45 14.17
CA ALA A 402 22.00 -11.76 15.12
C ALA A 402 21.41 -10.40 15.50
N ARG A 403 21.52 -10.03 16.78
CA ARG A 403 21.05 -8.72 17.28
C ARG A 403 22.18 -7.74 17.52
N THR A 404 23.40 -8.23 17.61
CA THR A 404 24.59 -7.41 17.90
C THR A 404 25.70 -7.72 16.90
N GLU A 405 26.61 -6.77 16.69
CA GLU A 405 27.79 -6.96 15.84
C GLU A 405 28.64 -8.17 16.28
N PRO A 406 29.01 -8.34 17.56
CA PRO A 406 29.78 -9.52 17.99
C PRO A 406 29.07 -10.85 17.72
N GLU A 407 27.77 -10.92 17.97
CA GLU A 407 26.95 -12.10 17.67
C GLU A 407 26.91 -12.41 16.17
N ALA A 408 26.79 -11.36 15.33
CA ALA A 408 26.80 -11.52 13.89
C ALA A 408 28.14 -12.06 13.37
N LEU A 409 29.25 -11.56 13.88
CA LEU A 409 30.60 -12.03 13.52
C LEU A 409 30.86 -13.47 13.92
N GLU A 410 30.45 -13.88 15.12
CA GLU A 410 30.55 -15.26 15.60
C GLU A 410 29.76 -16.21 14.70
N LYS A 411 28.49 -15.88 14.43
CA LYS A 411 27.62 -16.71 13.61
C LYS A 411 28.05 -16.74 12.14
N ALA A 412 28.54 -15.62 11.62
CA ALA A 412 29.08 -15.55 10.26
C ALA A 412 30.32 -16.44 10.08
N ALA A 413 31.20 -16.50 11.10
CA ALA A 413 32.37 -17.38 11.06
C ALA A 413 31.96 -18.86 11.00
N ALA A 414 30.88 -19.26 11.68
CA ALA A 414 30.34 -20.61 11.63
C ALA A 414 29.64 -20.94 10.29
N LEU A 415 28.91 -19.96 9.70
CA LEU A 415 28.22 -20.12 8.43
C LEU A 415 29.19 -20.09 7.22
N GLY A 416 30.28 -19.34 7.32
CA GLY A 416 31.22 -19.04 6.23
C GLY A 416 30.68 -17.99 5.26
N TYR A 417 31.59 -17.39 4.50
CA TYR A 417 31.29 -16.37 3.48
C TYR A 417 31.22 -16.98 2.06
N PRO A 418 30.55 -16.33 1.09
CA PRO A 418 29.78 -15.09 1.25
C PRO A 418 28.42 -15.31 1.94
N LEU A 419 27.86 -14.20 2.52
CA LEU A 419 26.58 -14.21 3.19
C LEU A 419 25.67 -13.13 2.60
N VAL A 420 24.39 -13.42 2.48
CA VAL A 420 23.35 -12.40 2.30
C VAL A 420 22.95 -11.88 3.66
N VAL A 421 23.08 -10.59 3.88
CA VAL A 421 22.71 -9.94 5.14
C VAL A 421 21.55 -8.99 4.91
N ARG A 422 20.58 -9.01 5.84
CA ARG A 422 19.38 -8.14 5.75
C ARG A 422 18.71 -7.99 7.12
N PRO A 423 18.04 -6.85 7.40
CA PRO A 423 17.18 -6.73 8.57
C PRO A 423 15.98 -7.65 8.49
N SER A 424 15.52 -8.21 9.61
CA SER A 424 14.43 -9.21 9.65
C SER A 424 13.08 -8.71 9.18
N TYR A 425 12.81 -7.42 9.28
CA TYR A 425 11.48 -6.83 8.98
C TYR A 425 11.50 -5.79 7.86
N VAL A 426 12.41 -5.90 6.92
CA VAL A 426 12.50 -4.97 5.78
C VAL A 426 12.05 -5.66 4.50
N LEU A 427 11.02 -5.10 3.86
CA LEU A 427 10.41 -5.60 2.63
C LEU A 427 11.12 -5.11 1.37
N GLY A 428 11.15 -5.97 0.35
CA GLY A 428 11.56 -5.61 -1.01
C GLY A 428 13.05 -5.30 -1.16
N GLY A 429 13.95 -6.06 -0.50
CA GLY A 429 15.41 -5.94 -0.69
C GLY A 429 16.03 -4.64 -0.13
N ARG A 430 15.30 -3.88 0.67
CA ARG A 430 15.86 -2.68 1.33
C ARG A 430 16.93 -3.10 2.33
N ALA A 431 18.13 -2.51 2.18
CA ALA A 431 19.29 -2.83 3.00
C ALA A 431 19.72 -4.32 2.96
N MET A 432 19.44 -5.04 1.87
CA MET A 432 20.02 -6.36 1.63
C MET A 432 21.35 -6.21 0.94
N GLU A 433 22.39 -6.89 1.42
CA GLU A 433 23.73 -6.85 0.85
C GLU A 433 24.38 -8.24 0.88
N ILE A 434 25.18 -8.55 -0.15
CA ILE A 434 26.05 -9.73 -0.14
C ILE A 434 27.40 -9.30 0.44
N VAL A 435 27.77 -9.88 1.58
CA VAL A 435 29.04 -9.63 2.23
C VAL A 435 29.99 -10.78 1.95
N HIS A 436 31.18 -10.46 1.48
CA HIS A 436 32.16 -11.46 1.05
C HIS A 436 33.20 -11.78 2.14
N GLU A 437 33.37 -10.88 3.10
CA GLU A 437 34.34 -11.02 4.18
C GLU A 437 33.85 -10.36 5.47
N GLN A 438 34.53 -10.63 6.57
CA GLN A 438 34.18 -10.11 7.90
C GLN A 438 34.10 -8.57 7.92
N ARG A 439 35.02 -7.89 7.26
CA ARG A 439 35.06 -6.41 7.21
C ARG A 439 33.81 -5.80 6.58
N ASP A 440 33.25 -6.44 5.55
CA ASP A 440 32.00 -6.01 4.92
C ASP A 440 30.83 -6.16 5.91
N LEU A 441 30.79 -7.27 6.65
CA LEU A 441 29.78 -7.51 7.68
C LEU A 441 29.87 -6.49 8.82
N GLU A 442 31.07 -6.16 9.30
CA GLU A 442 31.29 -5.13 10.32
C GLU A 442 30.78 -3.76 9.86
N ARG A 443 31.08 -3.39 8.63
CA ARG A 443 30.54 -2.16 8.02
C ARG A 443 29.01 -2.19 7.98
N TYR A 444 28.44 -3.26 7.46
CA TYR A 444 27.00 -3.44 7.35
C TYR A 444 26.31 -3.34 8.73
N MET A 445 26.82 -4.03 9.73
CA MET A 445 26.23 -4.00 11.08
C MET A 445 26.22 -2.61 11.69
N ARG A 446 27.29 -1.83 11.51
CA ARG A 446 27.37 -0.43 11.99
C ARG A 446 26.38 0.50 11.28
N GLU A 447 26.08 0.26 10.01
CA GLU A 447 25.17 1.07 9.21
C GLU A 447 23.71 0.63 9.41
N ALA A 448 23.45 -0.67 9.39
CA ALA A 448 22.10 -1.26 9.47
C ALA A 448 21.49 -1.17 10.87
N VAL A 449 22.28 -1.34 11.93
CA VAL A 449 21.81 -1.24 13.34
C VAL A 449 21.32 0.17 13.66
N LYS A 450 21.87 1.21 13.02
CA LYS A 450 21.38 2.58 13.15
C LYS A 450 19.99 2.82 12.56
N VAL A 451 19.56 1.96 11.65
CA VAL A 451 18.29 2.11 10.89
C VAL A 451 17.18 1.21 11.45
N SER A 452 17.52 0.13 12.17
CA SER A 452 16.58 -0.95 12.47
C SER A 452 16.12 -1.06 13.93
N ASN A 453 16.41 -0.09 14.80
CA ASN A 453 15.98 -0.07 16.21
C ASN A 453 15.55 -1.46 16.74
N ASP A 454 16.50 -2.28 17.22
CA ASP A 454 16.31 -3.59 17.86
C ASP A 454 15.84 -4.78 16.99
N SER A 455 15.67 -4.62 15.69
CA SER A 455 15.33 -5.77 14.83
C SER A 455 16.56 -6.64 14.56
N PRO A 456 16.46 -7.98 14.65
CA PRO A 456 17.59 -8.85 14.34
C PRO A 456 17.98 -8.75 12.86
N VAL A 457 19.28 -8.91 12.61
CA VAL A 457 19.82 -9.06 11.25
C VAL A 457 19.88 -10.54 10.90
N LEU A 458 19.46 -10.87 9.70
CA LEU A 458 19.54 -12.21 9.12
C LEU A 458 20.85 -12.36 8.36
N LEU A 459 21.46 -13.51 8.53
CA LEU A 459 22.66 -13.97 7.86
C LEU A 459 22.31 -15.27 7.14
N ASP A 460 22.17 -15.21 5.82
CA ASP A 460 21.91 -16.39 5.00
C ASP A 460 23.17 -16.76 4.20
N ARG A 461 23.57 -18.03 4.19
CA ARG A 461 24.67 -18.49 3.33
C ARG A 461 24.32 -18.23 1.87
N PHE A 462 25.14 -17.47 1.17
CA PHE A 462 24.95 -17.25 -0.26
C PHE A 462 25.32 -18.53 -1.04
N LEU A 463 24.46 -18.93 -1.96
CA LEU A 463 24.66 -20.11 -2.80
C LEU A 463 25.24 -19.63 -4.14
N ASN A 464 26.57 -19.81 -4.32
CA ASN A 464 27.23 -19.49 -5.58
C ASN A 464 26.71 -20.41 -6.70
N ASP A 465 26.60 -19.86 -7.90
CA ASP A 465 26.25 -20.59 -9.13
C ASP A 465 24.96 -21.41 -9.04
N ALA A 466 24.03 -21.00 -8.18
CA ALA A 466 22.73 -21.64 -8.06
C ALA A 466 21.77 -21.10 -9.14
N ILE A 467 20.91 -21.98 -9.64
CA ILE A 467 19.79 -21.66 -10.52
C ILE A 467 18.59 -21.30 -9.65
N GLU A 468 17.97 -20.15 -9.91
CA GLU A 468 16.74 -19.77 -9.23
C GLU A 468 15.51 -20.22 -10.01
N CYS A 469 14.50 -20.71 -9.29
CA CYS A 469 13.22 -21.13 -9.88
C CYS A 469 12.06 -20.66 -9.03
N ASP A 470 10.99 -20.18 -9.70
CA ASP A 470 9.69 -19.93 -9.10
C ASP A 470 8.72 -21.09 -9.40
N VAL A 471 7.95 -21.48 -8.39
CA VAL A 471 6.89 -22.49 -8.54
C VAL A 471 5.58 -21.94 -8.01
N ASP A 472 4.59 -21.85 -8.90
CA ASP A 472 3.23 -21.44 -8.54
C ASP A 472 2.35 -22.66 -8.29
N CYS A 473 1.71 -22.64 -7.12
CA CYS A 473 0.88 -23.73 -6.62
C CYS A 473 -0.51 -23.21 -6.24
N LEU A 474 -1.54 -23.93 -6.66
CA LEU A 474 -2.91 -23.78 -6.17
C LEU A 474 -3.25 -24.95 -5.25
N ARG A 475 -4.02 -24.67 -4.20
CA ARG A 475 -4.55 -25.72 -3.31
C ARG A 475 -5.99 -25.38 -2.94
N ASP A 476 -6.88 -26.38 -3.07
CA ASP A 476 -8.28 -26.26 -2.69
C ASP A 476 -8.50 -26.57 -1.19
N PRO A 477 -9.69 -26.26 -0.64
CA PRO A 477 -10.02 -26.57 0.76
C PRO A 477 -9.98 -28.06 1.11
N GLU A 478 -10.14 -28.97 0.14
CA GLU A 478 -10.09 -30.43 0.32
C GLU A 478 -8.64 -30.94 0.36
N GLY A 479 -7.66 -30.09 0.05
CA GLY A 479 -6.24 -30.41 0.10
C GLY A 479 -5.64 -30.87 -1.23
N LYS A 480 -6.38 -30.83 -2.32
CA LYS A 480 -5.86 -31.13 -3.65
C LYS A 480 -5.00 -29.98 -4.15
N THR A 481 -3.80 -30.30 -4.63
CA THR A 481 -2.85 -29.31 -5.15
C THR A 481 -2.74 -29.40 -6.67
N PHE A 482 -2.50 -28.23 -7.29
CA PHE A 482 -2.21 -28.09 -8.71
C PHE A 482 -1.00 -27.16 -8.87
N ILE A 483 0.00 -27.60 -9.64
CA ILE A 483 1.18 -26.76 -9.96
C ILE A 483 0.89 -26.02 -11.27
N GLY A 484 0.80 -24.71 -11.18
CA GLY A 484 0.53 -23.83 -12.32
C GLY A 484 1.72 -23.74 -13.27
N GLY A 485 2.95 -23.73 -12.71
CA GLY A 485 4.17 -23.67 -13.50
C GLY A 485 5.43 -23.80 -12.65
N VAL A 486 6.51 -24.18 -13.31
CA VAL A 486 7.88 -24.11 -12.79
C VAL A 486 8.66 -23.22 -13.74
N MET A 487 9.13 -22.09 -13.26
CA MET A 487 9.75 -21.03 -14.03
C MET A 487 11.23 -20.95 -13.66
N GLU A 488 12.11 -21.15 -14.63
CA GLU A 488 13.56 -21.09 -14.45
C GLU A 488 14.06 -19.70 -14.80
N HIS A 489 14.87 -19.12 -13.91
CA HIS A 489 15.54 -17.84 -14.15
C HIS A 489 16.80 -18.05 -15.00
N ILE A 490 17.05 -17.11 -15.92
CA ILE A 490 18.27 -17.12 -16.76
C ILE A 490 19.44 -16.55 -15.98
N GLU A 491 19.23 -15.50 -15.18
CA GLU A 491 20.22 -14.97 -14.28
C GLU A 491 20.43 -15.90 -13.08
N GLN A 492 21.67 -15.93 -12.58
CA GLN A 492 22.00 -16.72 -11.39
C GLN A 492 21.25 -16.26 -10.15
N ALA A 493 21.07 -17.16 -9.20
CA ALA A 493 20.49 -16.84 -7.91
C ALA A 493 21.26 -15.70 -7.21
N GLY A 494 20.50 -14.76 -6.63
CA GLY A 494 21.04 -13.52 -6.05
C GLY A 494 20.74 -12.28 -6.87
N VAL A 495 20.41 -12.41 -8.17
CA VAL A 495 19.72 -11.37 -8.93
C VAL A 495 18.24 -11.40 -8.51
N HIS A 496 17.66 -10.23 -8.22
CA HIS A 496 16.26 -10.17 -7.82
C HIS A 496 15.35 -10.75 -8.93
N SER A 497 14.36 -11.57 -8.58
CA SER A 497 13.47 -12.24 -9.53
C SER A 497 12.77 -11.29 -10.51
N GLY A 498 12.43 -10.07 -10.06
CA GLY A 498 11.86 -9.01 -10.90
C GLY A 498 12.82 -8.43 -11.95
N ASP A 499 14.13 -8.64 -11.78
CA ASP A 499 15.20 -8.17 -12.68
C ASP A 499 15.78 -9.31 -13.53
N SER A 500 15.25 -10.52 -13.38
CA SER A 500 15.68 -11.73 -14.08
C SER A 500 14.77 -12.04 -15.27
N ALA A 501 15.37 -12.38 -16.39
CA ALA A 501 14.64 -13.06 -17.45
C ALA A 501 14.36 -14.52 -17.04
N CYS A 502 13.26 -15.10 -17.50
CA CYS A 502 12.89 -16.44 -17.12
C CYS A 502 12.25 -17.24 -18.26
N SER A 503 12.27 -18.54 -18.12
CA SER A 503 11.71 -19.50 -19.07
C SER A 503 10.69 -20.42 -18.43
N LEU A 504 9.57 -20.60 -19.12
CA LEU A 504 8.54 -21.58 -18.83
C LEU A 504 8.22 -22.37 -20.11
N PRO A 505 8.49 -23.68 -20.18
CA PRO A 505 9.02 -24.57 -19.14
C PRO A 505 10.51 -24.35 -18.85
N PRO A 506 11.05 -24.91 -17.75
CA PRO A 506 12.47 -24.92 -17.47
C PRO A 506 13.24 -25.77 -18.49
N TYR A 507 14.45 -25.36 -18.84
CA TYR A 507 15.29 -26.02 -19.85
C TYR A 507 16.54 -26.69 -19.31
N SER A 508 17.21 -26.09 -18.31
CA SER A 508 18.46 -26.63 -17.79
C SER A 508 18.26 -27.68 -16.69
N LEU A 509 17.05 -27.74 -16.12
CA LEU A 509 16.72 -28.64 -15.03
C LEU A 509 16.31 -30.03 -15.53
N SER A 510 16.78 -31.09 -14.84
CA SER A 510 16.33 -32.43 -15.10
C SER A 510 14.83 -32.61 -14.73
N ALA A 511 14.15 -33.55 -15.38
CA ALA A 511 12.78 -33.90 -15.04
C ALA A 511 12.64 -34.31 -13.54
N ALA A 512 13.63 -35.04 -13.01
CA ALA A 512 13.64 -35.42 -11.59
C ALA A 512 13.73 -34.21 -10.65
N THR A 513 14.51 -33.19 -11.00
CA THR A 513 14.58 -31.91 -10.24
C THR A 513 13.26 -31.18 -10.29
N VAL A 514 12.64 -31.06 -11.47
CA VAL A 514 11.34 -30.41 -11.63
C VAL A 514 10.25 -31.13 -10.81
N ASP A 515 10.23 -32.46 -10.82
CA ASP A 515 9.27 -33.23 -10.04
C ASP A 515 9.50 -33.07 -8.52
N GLU A 516 10.75 -32.94 -8.09
CA GLU A 516 11.08 -32.68 -6.68
C GLU A 516 10.63 -31.29 -6.25
N LEU A 517 10.82 -30.25 -7.08
CA LEU A 517 10.32 -28.89 -6.81
C LEU A 517 8.81 -28.87 -6.64
N LYS A 518 8.07 -29.55 -7.53
CA LYS A 518 6.61 -29.70 -7.44
C LYS A 518 6.18 -30.40 -6.15
N ARG A 519 6.86 -31.51 -5.80
CA ARG A 519 6.60 -32.27 -4.58
C ARG A 519 6.81 -31.42 -3.32
N GLN A 520 7.91 -30.67 -3.25
CA GLN A 520 8.21 -29.78 -2.13
C GLN A 520 7.19 -28.65 -2.00
N SER A 521 6.81 -28.01 -3.12
CA SER A 521 5.78 -26.97 -3.14
C SER A 521 4.42 -27.49 -2.64
N ALA A 522 4.00 -28.67 -3.10
CA ALA A 522 2.78 -29.30 -2.61
C ALA A 522 2.83 -29.64 -1.11
N ALA A 523 3.98 -30.11 -0.60
CA ALA A 523 4.18 -30.40 0.82
C ALA A 523 4.09 -29.13 1.68
N MET A 524 4.69 -28.02 1.25
CA MET A 524 4.60 -26.72 1.95
C MET A 524 3.17 -26.18 1.93
N ALA A 525 2.49 -26.23 0.77
CA ALA A 525 1.09 -25.81 0.66
C ALA A 525 0.17 -26.61 1.61
N GLY A 526 0.42 -27.94 1.74
CA GLY A 526 -0.30 -28.81 2.67
C GLY A 526 -0.04 -28.45 4.13
N ALA A 527 1.22 -28.24 4.50
CA ALA A 527 1.61 -27.93 5.88
C ALA A 527 1.13 -26.56 6.36
N LEU A 528 1.04 -25.58 5.46
CA LEU A 528 0.47 -24.24 5.71
C LEU A 528 -1.06 -24.21 5.60
N ASN A 529 -1.70 -25.33 5.22
CA ASN A 529 -3.13 -25.33 4.89
C ASN A 529 -3.52 -24.20 3.94
N VAL A 530 -2.72 -24.00 2.90
CA VAL A 530 -2.99 -22.98 1.88
C VAL A 530 -4.36 -23.25 1.25
N VAL A 531 -5.15 -22.20 1.08
CA VAL A 531 -6.36 -22.20 0.27
C VAL A 531 -6.24 -21.07 -0.74
N GLY A 532 -6.24 -21.44 -2.02
CA GLY A 532 -5.95 -20.51 -3.09
C GLY A 532 -4.54 -20.69 -3.65
N LEU A 533 -3.78 -19.61 -3.77
CA LEU A 533 -2.46 -19.60 -4.42
C LEU A 533 -1.31 -19.52 -3.40
N MET A 534 -0.16 -20.04 -3.83
CA MET A 534 1.13 -19.92 -3.16
C MET A 534 2.24 -19.94 -4.22
N ASN A 535 3.20 -19.03 -4.08
CA ASN A 535 4.45 -19.06 -4.85
C ASN A 535 5.59 -19.52 -3.93
N VAL A 536 6.53 -20.28 -4.47
CA VAL A 536 7.75 -20.73 -3.78
C VAL A 536 8.96 -20.46 -4.66
N GLN A 537 9.96 -19.80 -4.10
CA GLN A 537 11.26 -19.61 -4.72
C GLN A 537 12.24 -20.66 -4.25
N PHE A 538 12.94 -21.27 -5.20
CA PHE A 538 13.96 -22.28 -4.96
C PHE A 538 15.30 -21.83 -5.53
N ALA A 539 16.38 -22.20 -4.86
CA ALA A 539 17.73 -22.11 -5.37
C ALA A 539 18.30 -23.53 -5.52
N ILE A 540 18.69 -23.89 -6.74
CA ILE A 540 19.19 -25.22 -7.08
C ILE A 540 20.69 -25.11 -7.32
N GLN A 541 21.49 -25.73 -6.44
CA GLN A 541 22.93 -25.79 -6.56
C GLN A 541 23.34 -27.17 -7.05
N HIS A 542 24.15 -27.21 -8.11
CA HIS A 542 24.82 -28.42 -8.52
C HIS A 542 25.89 -28.76 -7.46
N VAL A 543 25.77 -29.91 -6.86
CA VAL A 543 26.83 -30.48 -6.02
C VAL A 543 27.53 -31.53 -6.87
N ASP A 544 28.80 -31.30 -7.21
CA ASP A 544 29.64 -32.24 -7.93
C ASP A 544 29.86 -33.55 -7.12
#